data_62a9e4a367cb3ba30afda3a9d0b59f63
#
_entry.id   62a9e4a367cb3ba30afda3a9d0b59f63
#
_cell.length_a   1.000
_cell.length_b   1.000
_cell.length_c   1.000
_cell.angle_alpha   90.00
_cell.angle_beta   90.00
_cell.angle_gamma   90.00
#
_symmetry.space_group_name_H-M   'P 1'
#
loop_
_entity.id
_entity.type
_entity.pdbx_description
1 polymer ?
#
loop_
_entity_poly.entity_id
_entity_poly.type
_entity_poly.pdbx_seq_one_letter_code
_entity_poly.pdbx_strand_id
1 'polypeptide(L)'
;MLQQCCSKENMRSTLKFLLALAVAFIVMMAFRALVFTIYTVPGSQLEPAFKAGDRVMVNRWSYGLRTGGSGLFSYGRLCWQAVDKGDFVAIDDSVGNVSVGSCTALPGDTVKWQERTIIVPGKANCAKHNYYMIDRLGLVREEQIIGRVFLIVYNHAPDSAFWNGYDTNRLLLFR
;
A
#
# COMPACT_ATOMS: atom_id res chain seq x y z
N MET A 1 -46.54 -22.59 31.24
CA MET A 1 -46.47 -22.33 29.75
C MET A 1 -45.95 -20.93 29.38
N LEU A 2 -46.06 -19.89 30.25
CA LEU A 2 -45.60 -18.51 29.97
C LEU A 2 -44.07 -18.31 30.07
N GLN A 3 -43.35 -19.12 30.85
CA GLN A 3 -41.88 -18.96 30.99
C GLN A 3 -41.07 -19.46 29.76
N GLN A 4 -41.60 -20.39 28.99
CA GLN A 4 -40.91 -20.88 27.79
C GLN A 4 -40.98 -19.94 26.60
N CYS A 5 -42.00 -19.09 26.52
CA CYS A 5 -42.10 -18.08 25.45
C CYS A 5 -41.09 -16.93 25.60
N CYS A 6 -40.90 -16.45 26.83
CA CYS A 6 -39.97 -15.35 27.14
C CYS A 6 -38.49 -15.75 26.90
N SER A 7 -38.13 -17.01 27.12
CA SER A 7 -36.77 -17.55 26.88
C SER A 7 -36.42 -17.62 25.39
N LYS A 8 -37.39 -17.96 24.51
CA LYS A 8 -37.18 -18.05 23.06
C LYS A 8 -37.01 -16.68 22.40
N GLU A 9 -37.74 -15.69 22.86
CA GLU A 9 -37.59 -14.31 22.32
C GLU A 9 -36.25 -13.69 22.73
N ASN A 10 -35.83 -13.89 23.97
CA ASN A 10 -34.53 -13.41 24.46
C ASN A 10 -33.36 -14.09 23.70
N MET A 11 -33.45 -15.41 23.47
CA MET A 11 -32.44 -16.15 22.71
C MET A 11 -32.36 -15.71 21.24
N ARG A 12 -33.48 -15.42 20.60
CA ARG A 12 -33.51 -14.89 19.23
C ARG A 12 -32.93 -13.46 19.15
N SER A 13 -33.18 -12.63 20.15
CA SER A 13 -32.64 -11.27 20.24
C SER A 13 -31.12 -11.29 20.46
N THR A 14 -30.64 -12.16 21.36
CA THR A 14 -29.20 -12.36 21.62
C THR A 14 -28.48 -12.90 20.36
N LEU A 15 -29.09 -13.84 19.65
CA LEU A 15 -28.51 -14.38 18.42
C LEU A 15 -28.41 -13.31 17.31
N LYS A 16 -29.44 -12.47 17.14
CA LYS A 16 -29.41 -11.34 16.20
C LYS A 16 -28.33 -10.33 16.55
N PHE A 17 -28.15 -10.03 17.85
CA PHE A 17 -27.10 -9.14 18.33
C PHE A 17 -25.70 -9.71 18.06
N LEU A 18 -25.47 -10.98 18.37
CA LEU A 18 -24.19 -11.66 18.08
C LEU A 18 -23.89 -11.70 16.59
N LEU A 19 -24.90 -11.96 15.77
CA LEU A 19 -24.75 -11.97 14.31
C LEU A 19 -24.39 -10.56 13.79
N ALA A 20 -25.07 -9.52 14.27
CA ALA A 20 -24.74 -8.14 13.90
C ALA A 20 -23.31 -7.74 14.32
N LEU A 21 -22.89 -8.16 15.51
CA LEU A 21 -21.52 -7.94 15.99
C LEU A 21 -20.48 -8.65 15.11
N ALA A 22 -20.76 -9.91 14.74
CA ALA A 22 -19.89 -10.68 13.86
C ALA A 22 -19.76 -10.05 12.46
N VAL A 23 -20.88 -9.61 11.89
CA VAL A 23 -20.88 -8.90 10.59
C VAL A 23 -20.09 -7.60 10.68
N ALA A 24 -20.32 -6.79 11.72
CA ALA A 24 -19.57 -5.56 11.92
C ALA A 24 -18.06 -5.80 12.04
N PHE A 25 -17.67 -6.84 12.77
CA PHE A 25 -16.27 -7.24 12.92
C PHE A 25 -15.64 -7.67 11.58
N ILE A 26 -16.35 -8.48 10.79
CA ILE A 26 -15.90 -8.92 9.46
C ILE A 26 -15.73 -7.72 8.53
N VAL A 27 -16.69 -6.79 8.51
CA VAL A 27 -16.61 -5.57 7.71
C VAL A 27 -15.41 -4.71 8.13
N MET A 28 -15.19 -4.54 9.42
CA MET A 28 -14.04 -3.78 9.95
C MET A 28 -12.71 -4.44 9.56
N MET A 29 -12.60 -5.76 9.65
CA MET A 29 -11.40 -6.50 9.26
C MET A 29 -11.15 -6.42 7.75
N ALA A 30 -12.19 -6.54 6.94
CA ALA A 30 -12.11 -6.39 5.50
C ALA A 30 -11.66 -4.98 5.12
N PHE A 31 -12.24 -3.95 5.72
CA PHE A 31 -11.85 -2.56 5.50
C PHE A 31 -10.37 -2.33 5.85
N ARG A 32 -9.93 -2.80 7.02
CA ARG A 32 -8.53 -2.70 7.46
C ARG A 32 -7.58 -3.39 6.46
N ALA A 33 -7.91 -4.59 6.00
CA ALA A 33 -7.07 -5.35 5.08
C ALA A 33 -6.98 -4.72 3.68
N LEU A 34 -8.04 -4.07 3.22
CA LEU A 34 -8.10 -3.48 1.88
C LEU A 34 -7.47 -2.08 1.80
N VAL A 35 -7.54 -1.30 2.88
CA VAL A 35 -7.14 0.12 2.85
C VAL A 35 -5.69 0.31 3.24
N PHE A 36 -5.24 -0.34 4.32
CA PHE A 36 -3.91 -0.13 4.87
C PHE A 36 -3.13 -1.44 4.97
N THR A 37 -1.88 -1.40 4.51
CA THR A 37 -0.95 -2.51 4.66
C THR A 37 0.38 -1.99 5.18
N ILE A 38 1.02 -2.74 6.07
CA ILE A 38 2.33 -2.41 6.62
C ILE A 38 3.36 -3.25 5.89
N TYR A 39 4.39 -2.58 5.36
CA TYR A 39 5.53 -3.21 4.73
C TYR A 39 6.82 -2.85 5.47
N THR A 40 7.81 -3.73 5.38
CA THR A 40 9.16 -3.48 5.89
C THR A 40 10.04 -3.03 4.75
N VAL A 41 10.78 -1.93 4.93
CA VAL A 41 11.75 -1.46 3.96
C VAL A 41 13.00 -2.35 4.04
N PRO A 42 13.36 -3.09 2.98
CA PRO A 42 14.40 -4.12 3.04
C PRO A 42 15.83 -3.56 2.98
N GLY A 43 16.02 -2.27 2.72
CA GLY A 43 17.36 -1.71 2.50
C GLY A 43 17.49 -0.25 2.91
N SER A 44 18.76 0.19 3.04
CA SER A 44 19.16 1.57 3.37
C SER A 44 19.20 2.52 2.14
N GLN A 45 18.68 2.08 1.00
CA GLN A 45 18.83 2.79 -0.28
C GLN A 45 18.19 4.18 -0.32
N LEU A 46 17.23 4.44 0.55
CA LEU A 46 16.47 5.71 0.61
C LEU A 46 16.87 6.58 1.82
N GLU A 47 18.01 6.32 2.44
CA GLU A 47 18.52 7.21 3.49
C GLU A 47 18.76 8.63 2.96
N PRO A 48 18.43 9.67 3.73
CA PRO A 48 17.97 9.66 5.14
C PRO A 48 16.46 9.48 5.34
N ALA A 49 15.63 9.49 4.29
CA ALA A 49 14.16 9.45 4.41
C ALA A 49 13.67 8.12 5.02
N PHE A 50 14.16 7.00 4.50
CA PHE A 50 13.86 5.66 5.02
C PHE A 50 15.15 4.93 5.37
N LYS A 51 15.15 4.24 6.50
CA LYS A 51 16.25 3.35 6.92
C LYS A 51 15.85 1.89 6.74
N ALA A 52 16.83 1.02 6.62
CA ALA A 52 16.59 -0.42 6.65
C ALA A 52 15.85 -0.80 7.94
N GLY A 53 14.80 -1.64 7.81
CA GLY A 53 13.96 -2.05 8.93
C GLY A 53 12.82 -1.10 9.29
N ASP A 54 12.66 0.04 8.58
CA ASP A 54 11.49 0.90 8.76
C ASP A 54 10.20 0.14 8.38
N ARG A 55 9.22 0.19 9.27
CA ARG A 55 7.87 -0.31 9.01
C ARG A 55 7.01 0.84 8.51
N VAL A 56 6.68 0.78 7.22
CA VAL A 56 5.92 1.82 6.53
C VAL A 56 4.47 1.39 6.35
N MET A 57 3.56 2.30 6.61
CA MET A 57 2.15 2.11 6.35
C MET A 57 1.81 2.67 4.98
N VAL A 58 1.26 1.81 4.13
CA VAL A 58 0.91 2.11 2.74
C VAL A 58 -0.61 2.17 2.61
N ASN A 59 -1.11 3.28 2.09
CA ASN A 59 -2.49 3.42 1.70
C ASN A 59 -2.67 2.90 0.27
N ARG A 60 -3.31 1.75 0.14
CA ARG A 60 -3.57 1.09 -1.15
C ARG A 60 -4.66 1.78 -1.95
N TRP A 61 -5.48 2.58 -1.29
CA TRP A 61 -6.59 3.27 -1.93
C TRP A 61 -6.19 4.60 -2.59
N SER A 62 -5.01 5.16 -2.24
CA SER A 62 -4.54 6.45 -2.75
C SER A 62 -4.50 6.54 -4.27
N TYR A 63 -4.17 5.44 -4.95
CA TYR A 63 -4.12 5.39 -6.42
C TYR A 63 -5.18 4.48 -7.03
N GLY A 64 -6.18 4.11 -6.23
CA GLY A 64 -7.21 3.16 -6.59
C GLY A 64 -6.86 1.70 -6.28
N LEU A 65 -7.88 0.96 -5.84
CA LEU A 65 -7.72 -0.43 -5.47
C LEU A 65 -7.34 -1.27 -6.70
N ARG A 66 -6.18 -1.90 -6.63
CA ARG A 66 -5.68 -2.80 -7.69
C ARG A 66 -6.56 -4.04 -7.76
N THR A 67 -7.16 -4.29 -8.92
CA THR A 67 -7.95 -5.48 -9.22
C THR A 67 -7.26 -6.28 -10.31
N GLY A 68 -7.04 -7.58 -10.09
CA GLY A 68 -6.37 -8.45 -11.07
C GLY A 68 -4.85 -8.29 -11.11
N GLY A 69 -4.25 -8.73 -12.22
CA GLY A 69 -2.78 -8.69 -12.41
C GLY A 69 -2.06 -9.96 -11.96
N SER A 70 -2.75 -10.92 -11.34
CA SER A 70 -2.19 -12.23 -10.95
C SER A 70 -2.44 -13.34 -11.97
N GLY A 71 -2.72 -12.98 -13.22
CA GLY A 71 -2.85 -13.92 -14.35
C GLY A 71 -4.29 -14.35 -14.68
N LEU A 72 -5.23 -14.39 -13.74
CA LEU A 72 -6.61 -14.82 -14.01
C LEU A 72 -7.51 -13.67 -14.50
N PHE A 73 -7.25 -12.45 -14.04
CA PHE A 73 -8.02 -11.26 -14.40
C PHE A 73 -7.11 -10.20 -14.99
N SER A 74 -7.61 -9.47 -15.99
CA SER A 74 -6.92 -8.32 -16.55
C SER A 74 -6.68 -7.26 -15.47
N TYR A 75 -5.51 -6.62 -15.52
CA TYR A 75 -5.19 -5.52 -14.62
C TYR A 75 -6.21 -4.38 -14.74
N GLY A 76 -6.70 -3.93 -13.61
CA GLY A 76 -7.57 -2.78 -13.50
C GLY A 76 -7.37 -2.07 -12.16
N ARG A 77 -7.85 -0.84 -12.06
CA ARG A 77 -7.94 -0.08 -10.81
C ARG A 77 -9.34 0.47 -10.63
N LEU A 78 -9.92 0.22 -9.47
CA LEU A 78 -11.16 0.86 -9.04
C LEU A 78 -10.82 2.22 -8.42
N CYS A 79 -11.56 3.28 -8.82
CA CYS A 79 -11.34 4.65 -8.34
C CYS A 79 -9.89 5.12 -8.61
N TRP A 80 -9.45 5.01 -9.87
CA TRP A 80 -8.11 5.39 -10.29
C TRP A 80 -7.81 6.85 -9.97
N GLN A 81 -6.65 7.09 -9.35
CA GLN A 81 -6.05 8.40 -9.10
C GLN A 81 -4.62 8.41 -9.65
N ALA A 82 -4.22 9.54 -10.21
CA ALA A 82 -2.84 9.72 -10.68
C ALA A 82 -1.88 9.76 -9.48
N VAL A 83 -0.66 9.31 -9.71
CA VAL A 83 0.45 9.51 -8.78
C VAL A 83 0.96 10.93 -8.95
N ASP A 84 1.24 11.62 -7.86
CA ASP A 84 1.79 12.97 -7.89
C ASP A 84 3.32 12.93 -7.78
N LYS A 85 3.96 13.97 -8.34
CA LYS A 85 5.40 14.15 -8.25
C LYS A 85 5.81 14.42 -6.80
N GLY A 86 6.78 13.68 -6.31
CA GLY A 86 7.23 13.74 -4.92
C GLY A 86 6.57 12.73 -3.98
N ASP A 87 5.53 12.02 -4.43
CA ASP A 87 4.91 10.97 -3.62
C ASP A 87 5.88 9.82 -3.34
N PHE A 88 5.88 9.35 -2.11
CA PHE A 88 6.53 8.09 -1.75
C PHE A 88 5.59 6.93 -2.07
N VAL A 89 6.02 6.07 -2.96
CA VAL A 89 5.21 4.95 -3.45
C VAL A 89 5.82 3.61 -3.04
N ALA A 90 4.98 2.68 -2.67
CA ALA A 90 5.35 1.29 -2.48
C ALA A 90 5.15 0.53 -3.79
N ILE A 91 6.16 -0.23 -4.18
CA ILE A 91 6.26 -0.90 -5.47
C ILE A 91 6.49 -2.38 -5.24
N ASP A 92 5.72 -3.19 -5.95
CA ASP A 92 5.86 -4.64 -5.99
C ASP A 92 6.94 -5.00 -7.01
N ASP A 93 8.05 -5.54 -6.55
CA ASP A 93 9.07 -6.10 -7.44
C ASP A 93 8.61 -7.47 -7.94
N SER A 94 9.05 -7.83 -9.15
CA SER A 94 8.67 -9.09 -9.83
C SER A 94 8.98 -10.36 -9.01
N VAL A 95 9.77 -10.22 -7.95
CA VAL A 95 10.17 -11.29 -7.04
C VAL A 95 9.31 -11.35 -5.77
N GLY A 96 8.29 -10.47 -5.65
CA GLY A 96 7.41 -10.41 -4.47
C GLY A 96 7.97 -9.60 -3.31
N ASN A 97 9.08 -8.91 -3.50
CA ASN A 97 9.59 -7.95 -2.54
C ASN A 97 8.95 -6.57 -2.76
N VAL A 98 8.71 -5.86 -1.68
CA VAL A 98 8.18 -4.50 -1.74
C VAL A 98 9.31 -3.51 -1.54
N SER A 99 9.52 -2.66 -2.53
CA SER A 99 10.45 -1.54 -2.48
C SER A 99 9.69 -0.23 -2.33
N VAL A 100 10.31 0.76 -1.71
CA VAL A 100 9.76 2.11 -1.57
C VAL A 100 10.62 3.08 -2.35
N GLY A 101 10.01 4.08 -2.99
CA GLY A 101 10.74 5.10 -3.72
C GLY A 101 9.92 6.38 -3.87
N SER A 102 10.60 7.50 -4.16
CA SER A 102 9.96 8.78 -4.45
C SER A 102 9.68 8.91 -5.95
N CYS A 103 8.47 9.35 -6.30
CA CYS A 103 8.11 9.63 -7.69
C CYS A 103 8.78 10.93 -8.15
N THR A 104 9.72 10.84 -9.10
CA THR A 104 10.48 11.99 -9.61
C THR A 104 9.91 12.55 -10.91
N ALA A 105 9.29 11.71 -11.75
CA ALA A 105 8.67 12.16 -12.97
C ALA A 105 7.44 11.34 -13.36
N LEU A 106 6.50 12.01 -13.99
CA LEU A 106 5.21 11.50 -14.44
C LEU A 106 5.25 11.07 -15.91
N PRO A 107 4.25 10.27 -16.36
CA PRO A 107 4.11 9.93 -17.77
C PRO A 107 4.06 11.19 -18.66
N GLY A 108 4.94 11.28 -19.65
CA GLY A 108 5.08 12.41 -20.57
C GLY A 108 6.16 13.41 -20.17
N ASP A 109 6.69 13.35 -18.95
CA ASP A 109 7.81 14.20 -18.53
C ASP A 109 9.10 13.81 -19.26
N THR A 110 9.93 14.81 -19.55
CA THR A 110 11.27 14.60 -20.08
C THR A 110 12.29 14.60 -18.95
N VAL A 111 13.01 13.50 -18.78
CA VAL A 111 14.02 13.34 -17.74
C VAL A 111 15.37 12.94 -18.32
N LYS A 112 16.43 13.35 -17.63
CA LYS A 112 17.78 12.85 -17.91
C LYS A 112 18.03 11.58 -17.09
N TRP A 113 18.20 10.46 -17.78
CA TRP A 113 18.49 9.18 -17.18
C TRP A 113 19.72 8.56 -17.86
N GLN A 114 20.75 8.23 -17.08
CA GLN A 114 22.00 7.64 -17.58
C GLN A 114 22.57 8.41 -18.80
N GLU A 115 22.73 9.73 -18.63
CA GLU A 115 23.26 10.67 -19.67
C GLU A 115 22.39 10.80 -20.94
N ARG A 116 21.26 10.14 -20.99
CA ARG A 116 20.30 10.27 -22.09
C ARG A 116 19.05 11.01 -21.64
N THR A 117 18.54 11.85 -22.52
CA THR A 117 17.24 12.49 -22.33
C THR A 117 16.16 11.51 -22.81
N ILE A 118 15.30 11.07 -21.91
CA ILE A 118 14.18 10.17 -22.22
C ILE A 118 12.86 10.85 -21.85
N ILE A 119 11.83 10.55 -22.63
CA ILE A 119 10.46 10.90 -22.29
C ILE A 119 9.87 9.70 -21.54
N VAL A 120 9.30 9.94 -20.35
CA VAL A 120 8.65 8.88 -19.57
C VAL A 120 7.45 8.35 -20.36
N PRO A 121 7.42 7.04 -20.70
CA PRO A 121 6.34 6.50 -21.53
C PRO A 121 5.01 6.56 -20.79
N GLY A 122 3.93 6.83 -21.52
CA GLY A 122 2.58 6.85 -20.98
C GLY A 122 1.54 6.59 -22.05
N LYS A 123 0.31 6.35 -21.66
CA LYS A 123 -0.80 6.12 -22.59
C LYS A 123 -0.99 7.30 -23.55
N ALA A 124 -0.69 8.52 -23.12
CA ALA A 124 -0.70 9.71 -23.95
C ALA A 124 0.38 9.67 -25.06
N ASN A 125 1.47 8.93 -24.86
CA ASN A 125 2.59 8.80 -25.79
C ASN A 125 2.61 7.42 -26.46
N CYS A 126 1.44 6.87 -26.77
CA CYS A 126 1.27 5.58 -27.44
C CYS A 126 1.84 4.36 -26.68
N ALA A 127 2.17 4.49 -25.40
CA ALA A 127 2.54 3.34 -24.59
C ALA A 127 1.31 2.56 -24.11
N LYS A 128 1.43 1.25 -23.99
CA LYS A 128 0.34 0.37 -23.54
C LYS A 128 -0.06 0.65 -22.07
N HIS A 129 0.93 1.05 -21.27
CA HIS A 129 0.77 1.33 -19.84
C HIS A 129 1.41 2.69 -19.49
N ASN A 130 0.99 3.27 -18.37
CA ASN A 130 1.69 4.41 -17.79
C ASN A 130 2.94 3.94 -17.05
N TYR A 131 4.01 4.69 -17.20
CA TYR A 131 5.26 4.49 -16.46
C TYR A 131 5.54 5.71 -15.62
N TYR A 132 6.15 5.49 -14.49
CA TYR A 132 6.56 6.53 -13.55
C TYR A 132 8.06 6.38 -13.31
N MET A 133 8.76 7.50 -13.23
CA MET A 133 10.16 7.49 -12.85
C MET A 133 10.25 7.55 -11.33
N ILE A 134 10.81 6.52 -10.75
CA ILE A 134 11.00 6.42 -9.30
C ILE A 134 12.48 6.54 -9.00
N ASP A 135 12.82 7.36 -8.01
CA ASP A 135 14.20 7.54 -7.58
C ASP A 135 14.86 6.19 -7.30
N ARG A 136 16.08 6.00 -7.85
CA ARG A 136 16.92 4.79 -7.74
C ARG A 136 16.36 3.49 -8.32
N LEU A 137 15.04 3.36 -8.50
CA LEU A 137 14.40 2.18 -9.10
C LEU A 137 14.22 2.33 -10.62
N GLY A 138 14.26 3.56 -11.14
CA GLY A 138 14.10 3.83 -12.57
C GLY A 138 12.64 3.84 -13.02
N LEU A 139 12.40 3.34 -14.23
CA LEU A 139 11.07 3.29 -14.83
C LEU A 139 10.24 2.12 -14.27
N VAL A 140 9.17 2.44 -13.58
CA VAL A 140 8.24 1.51 -12.95
C VAL A 140 6.89 1.58 -13.64
N ARG A 141 6.27 0.43 -13.90
CA ARG A 141 4.91 0.38 -14.47
C ARG A 141 3.86 0.69 -13.42
N GLU A 142 2.79 1.32 -13.86
CA GLU A 142 1.60 1.60 -13.01
C GLU A 142 1.10 0.34 -12.29
N GLU A 143 1.19 -0.83 -12.93
CA GLU A 143 0.76 -2.11 -12.37
C GLU A 143 1.56 -2.54 -11.13
N GLN A 144 2.82 -2.12 -11.03
CA GLN A 144 3.73 -2.46 -9.92
C GLN A 144 3.50 -1.57 -8.70
N ILE A 145 2.85 -0.41 -8.86
CA ILE A 145 2.59 0.51 -7.75
C ILE A 145 1.46 -0.04 -6.89
N ILE A 146 1.76 -0.34 -5.62
CA ILE A 146 0.82 -0.86 -4.63
C ILE A 146 -0.03 0.26 -4.05
N GLY A 147 0.61 1.36 -3.65
CA GLY A 147 -0.04 2.49 -3.00
C GLY A 147 0.94 3.54 -2.52
N ARG A 148 0.41 4.57 -1.85
CA ARG A 148 1.20 5.68 -1.30
C ARG A 148 1.64 5.36 0.11
N VAL A 149 2.93 5.57 0.38
CA VAL A 149 3.46 5.56 1.75
C VAL A 149 3.11 6.88 2.41
N PHE A 150 2.43 6.83 3.55
CA PHE A 150 2.04 8.04 4.26
C PHE A 150 2.59 8.13 5.68
N LEU A 151 3.03 7.01 6.26
CA LEU A 151 3.50 6.97 7.64
C LEU A 151 4.63 5.94 7.81
N ILE A 152 5.70 6.33 8.53
CA ILE A 152 6.62 5.38 9.16
C ILE A 152 6.10 5.12 10.57
N VAL A 153 5.78 3.87 10.88
CA VAL A 153 5.21 3.49 12.19
C VAL A 153 6.31 3.37 13.24
N TYR A 154 7.34 2.59 12.94
CA TYR A 154 8.52 2.38 13.76
C TYR A 154 9.64 1.76 12.94
N ASN A 155 10.86 1.83 13.46
CA ASN A 155 12.01 1.08 12.93
C ASN A 155 12.29 -0.13 13.82
N HIS A 156 12.60 -1.25 13.20
CA HIS A 156 13.16 -2.41 13.89
C HIS A 156 14.46 -2.79 13.17
N ALA A 157 15.57 -2.64 13.86
CA ALA A 157 16.87 -2.96 13.29
C ALA A 157 16.94 -4.45 12.90
N PRO A 158 17.29 -4.78 11.64
CA PRO A 158 17.23 -6.16 11.14
C PRO A 158 18.18 -7.11 11.89
N ASP A 159 19.25 -6.57 12.49
CA ASP A 159 20.25 -7.35 13.21
C ASP A 159 19.98 -7.47 14.73
N SER A 160 18.87 -6.90 15.22
CA SER A 160 18.53 -6.94 16.64
C SER A 160 17.56 -8.07 16.96
N ALA A 161 17.64 -8.61 18.20
CA ALA A 161 16.71 -9.60 18.68
C ALA A 161 15.28 -9.05 18.70
N PHE A 162 14.29 -9.92 18.47
CA PHE A 162 12.87 -9.57 18.37
C PHE A 162 12.34 -8.69 19.53
N TRP A 163 12.97 -8.75 20.70
CA TRP A 163 12.60 -8.01 21.92
C TRP A 163 13.28 -6.64 22.05
N ASN A 164 14.30 -6.35 21.26
CA ASN A 164 15.11 -5.12 21.32
C ASN A 164 15.22 -4.48 19.93
N GLY A 165 15.63 -3.22 19.87
CA GLY A 165 15.91 -2.55 18.60
C GLY A 165 14.71 -1.82 17.99
N TYR A 166 13.66 -1.55 18.79
CA TYR A 166 12.54 -0.71 18.37
C TYR A 166 12.88 0.77 18.58
N ASP A 167 12.89 1.54 17.48
CA ASP A 167 12.98 2.99 17.52
C ASP A 167 11.61 3.60 17.14
N THR A 168 10.89 4.08 18.15
CA THR A 168 9.58 4.73 18.00
C THR A 168 9.70 6.23 17.73
N ASN A 169 10.89 6.82 17.87
CA ASN A 169 11.10 8.26 17.63
C ASN A 169 11.08 8.61 16.14
N ARG A 170 10.98 7.62 15.26
CA ARG A 170 10.92 7.78 13.81
C ARG A 170 9.50 7.83 13.24
N LEU A 171 8.51 8.14 14.05
CA LEU A 171 7.15 8.34 13.56
C LEU A 171 7.11 9.59 12.66
N LEU A 172 7.17 9.39 11.35
CA LEU A 172 7.16 10.45 10.34
C LEU A 172 5.92 10.30 9.45
N LEU A 173 5.16 11.38 9.36
CA LEU A 173 3.98 11.46 8.49
C LEU A 173 4.37 12.18 7.19
N PHE A 174 4.20 11.50 6.05
CA PHE A 174 4.37 12.10 4.72
C PHE A 174 3.02 12.63 4.22
N ARG A 175 3.02 13.90 3.83
CA ARG A 175 1.82 14.58 3.34
C ARG A 175 1.79 14.62 1.82
#